data_72be38ca05b206f0eb17e4376a88c5c4
#
_entry.id   72be38ca05b206f0eb17e4376a88c5c4
#
_cell.length_a   1.000
_cell.length_b   1.000
_cell.length_c   1.000
_cell.angle_alpha   90.00
_cell.angle_beta   90.00
_cell.angle_gamma   90.00
#
_symmetry.space_group_name_H-M   'P 1'
#
loop_
_entity.id
_entity.type
_entity.pdbx_description
1 polymer ?
#
loop_
_entity_poly.entity_id
_entity_poly.type
_entity_poly.pdbx_seq_one_letter_code
_entity_poly.pdbx_strand_id
1 'polypeptide(L)'
;MPHRPAAEVVLEHLPTGVVVLDDEGRLTGGNPAAQRLLGELPADGETGCCELVGCRRPGTPLEQRCITEAVRAAGSTVGELLVQTPAGGAWVTAVPIDGGGVLLHLRTDEESAGTADERLRIRVLGPMQLESGGAVLDGDWLAHRPGQVLKYLVAARGRPVTADELLGAFWPQNEGTPAATNVRQAVHALRDRMEPERERQAASRYIDGRRGGGYELIGGRVLVDADVFTSAAEAGLAALRDGDTARADATLSRAAGLYRGDFLADEPDAEWALPERARLRTLAGRVLRALAGIRVRASELDAASELLQRLAELEPLDVEAQRQLLTLLLRRGRRSEAARRYEVVARRFRRAFGEEPGFELSELARSRTPSRR
;
A
#
# COMPACT_ATOMS: atom_id res chain seq x y z
N MET A 1 17.92 13.07 45.53
CA MET A 1 17.53 12.98 44.13
C MET A 1 16.05 12.64 44.07
N PRO A 2 15.19 13.42 43.41
CA PRO A 2 13.78 13.08 43.29
C PRO A 2 13.62 11.75 42.53
N HIS A 3 12.85 10.84 43.08
CA HIS A 3 12.48 9.59 42.42
C HIS A 3 11.69 9.94 41.15
N ARG A 4 12.29 9.74 39.98
CA ARG A 4 11.52 9.74 38.70
C ARG A 4 10.50 8.60 38.78
N PRO A 5 9.24 8.83 38.41
CA PRO A 5 8.25 7.78 38.38
C PRO A 5 8.70 6.66 37.43
N ALA A 6 8.47 5.42 37.79
CA ALA A 6 8.92 4.24 37.04
C ALA A 6 8.45 4.25 35.54
N ALA A 7 7.31 4.87 35.28
CA ALA A 7 6.76 5.04 33.94
C ALA A 7 7.64 5.93 33.02
N GLU A 8 8.23 7.02 33.55
CA GLU A 8 9.15 7.86 32.75
C GLU A 8 10.43 7.13 32.40
N VAL A 9 10.97 6.34 33.31
CA VAL A 9 12.17 5.55 33.09
C VAL A 9 11.91 4.48 32.01
N VAL A 10 10.73 3.85 32.04
CA VAL A 10 10.35 2.85 31.02
C VAL A 10 10.21 3.51 29.65
N LEU A 11 9.55 4.65 29.54
CA LEU A 11 9.37 5.37 28.27
C LEU A 11 10.71 5.82 27.67
N GLU A 12 11.66 6.29 28.48
CA GLU A 12 12.99 6.70 28.01
C GLU A 12 13.80 5.55 27.38
N HIS A 13 13.59 4.32 27.85
CA HIS A 13 14.35 3.15 27.40
C HIS A 13 13.63 2.27 26.38
N LEU A 14 12.40 2.66 25.98
CA LEU A 14 11.72 1.93 24.90
C LEU A 14 12.49 2.10 23.59
N PRO A 15 12.78 1.01 22.88
CA PRO A 15 13.44 1.07 21.57
C PRO A 15 12.56 1.74 20.50
N THR A 16 11.25 1.65 20.64
CA THR A 16 10.25 2.17 19.71
C THR A 16 9.86 3.60 20.07
N GLY A 17 9.52 4.41 19.03
CA GLY A 17 9.11 5.80 19.21
C GLY A 17 7.74 5.90 19.87
N VAL A 18 7.63 6.72 20.90
CA VAL A 18 6.37 7.04 21.57
C VAL A 18 6.18 8.54 21.61
N VAL A 19 5.02 9.01 21.14
CA VAL A 19 4.59 10.41 21.19
C VAL A 19 3.27 10.48 21.92
N VAL A 20 3.11 11.44 22.80
CA VAL A 20 1.87 11.68 23.54
C VAL A 20 1.27 13.00 23.07
N LEU A 21 -0.01 12.95 22.75
CA LEU A 21 -0.81 14.09 22.33
C LEU A 21 -1.95 14.32 23.33
N ASP A 22 -2.31 15.57 23.52
CA ASP A 22 -3.46 15.97 24.35
C ASP A 22 -4.81 15.68 23.64
N ASP A 23 -5.89 16.11 24.27
CA ASP A 23 -7.25 16.01 23.75
C ASP A 23 -7.51 16.93 22.54
N GLU A 24 -6.67 17.92 22.28
CA GLU A 24 -6.71 18.75 21.08
C GLU A 24 -5.82 18.20 19.94
N GLY A 25 -5.01 17.18 20.23
CA GLY A 25 -4.09 16.53 19.28
C GLY A 25 -2.76 17.26 19.16
N ARG A 26 -2.36 18.03 20.18
CA ARG A 26 -1.09 18.73 20.26
C ARG A 26 -0.06 17.90 21.01
N LEU A 27 1.18 18.07 20.66
CA LEU A 27 2.31 17.36 21.27
C LEU A 27 2.48 17.76 22.75
N THR A 28 2.42 16.77 23.64
CA THR A 28 2.72 16.95 25.06
C THR A 28 4.01 16.29 25.49
N GLY A 29 4.51 15.33 24.71
CA GLY A 29 5.79 14.68 25.01
C GLY A 29 6.13 13.55 24.04
N GLY A 30 7.38 13.09 24.13
CA GLY A 30 7.85 11.95 23.35
C GLY A 30 9.17 11.43 23.89
N ASN A 31 9.46 10.16 23.60
CA ASN A 31 10.67 9.51 24.06
C ASN A 31 11.85 9.73 23.09
N PRO A 32 13.10 9.41 23.50
CA PRO A 32 14.28 9.57 22.62
C PRO A 32 14.20 8.77 21.31
N ALA A 33 13.46 7.65 21.26
CA ALA A 33 13.27 6.91 20.04
C ALA A 33 12.36 7.67 19.05
N ALA A 34 11.31 8.36 19.53
CA ALA A 34 10.50 9.23 18.70
C ALA A 34 11.31 10.40 18.13
N GLN A 35 12.20 11.01 18.94
CA GLN A 35 13.10 12.07 18.45
C GLN A 35 14.05 11.59 17.35
N ARG A 36 14.54 10.36 17.43
CA ARG A 36 15.38 9.78 16.33
C ARG A 36 14.60 9.63 15.04
N LEU A 37 13.31 9.33 15.09
CA LEU A 37 12.47 9.10 13.92
C LEU A 37 11.92 10.41 13.33
N LEU A 38 11.43 11.29 14.18
CA LEU A 38 10.70 12.51 13.77
C LEU A 38 11.60 13.76 13.72
N GLY A 39 12.82 13.68 14.25
CA GLY A 39 13.66 14.83 14.51
C GLY A 39 13.39 15.46 15.87
N GLU A 40 13.86 16.69 16.06
CA GLU A 40 13.64 17.43 17.29
C GLU A 40 12.14 17.65 17.53
N LEU A 41 11.63 17.18 18.67
CA LEU A 41 10.23 17.36 19.04
C LEU A 41 10.06 18.75 19.65
N PRO A 42 9.23 19.62 19.07
CA PRO A 42 8.99 20.96 19.60
C PRO A 42 8.39 20.90 21.01
N ALA A 43 8.89 21.73 21.89
CA ALA A 43 8.38 21.85 23.27
C ALA A 43 7.35 22.99 23.41
N ASP A 44 6.82 23.49 22.29
CA ASP A 44 5.96 24.67 22.23
C ASP A 44 4.51 24.41 22.65
N GLY A 45 4.08 23.14 22.71
CA GLY A 45 2.69 22.76 23.01
C GLY A 45 1.69 23.22 21.94
N GLU A 46 2.16 23.69 20.78
CA GLU A 46 1.33 24.17 19.68
C GLU A 46 1.37 23.21 18.48
N THR A 47 2.44 22.42 18.36
CA THR A 47 2.64 21.51 17.21
C THR A 47 1.63 20.38 17.21
N GLY A 48 0.86 20.29 16.12
CA GLY A 48 -0.19 19.29 15.95
C GLY A 48 0.33 17.97 15.35
N CYS A 49 -0.42 16.90 15.60
CA CYS A 49 -0.15 15.56 15.06
C CYS A 49 0.12 15.55 13.54
N CYS A 50 -0.65 16.32 12.78
CA CYS A 50 -0.53 16.34 11.32
C CYS A 50 0.79 16.96 10.82
N GLU A 51 1.36 17.88 11.56
CA GLU A 51 2.67 18.48 11.27
C GLU A 51 3.79 17.51 11.62
N LEU A 52 3.66 16.82 12.76
CA LEU A 52 4.64 15.87 13.24
C LEU A 52 4.79 14.63 12.37
N VAL A 53 3.67 13.99 12.02
CA VAL A 53 3.67 12.68 11.34
C VAL A 53 3.16 12.74 9.89
N GLY A 54 2.67 13.89 9.43
CA GLY A 54 2.23 14.09 8.05
C GLY A 54 1.12 13.12 7.60
N CYS A 55 0.22 12.75 8.52
CA CYS A 55 -0.80 11.73 8.26
C CYS A 55 -1.95 12.16 7.36
N ARG A 56 -2.14 13.47 7.12
CA ARG A 56 -3.10 14.00 6.14
C ARG A 56 -2.43 14.11 4.77
N ARG A 57 -2.55 13.07 3.96
CA ARG A 57 -2.08 13.08 2.56
C ARG A 57 -3.19 12.61 1.64
N PRO A 58 -3.31 13.20 0.42
CA PRO A 58 -4.25 12.74 -0.60
C PRO A 58 -4.03 11.25 -0.90
N GLY A 59 -5.13 10.49 -0.99
CA GLY A 59 -5.11 9.06 -1.29
C GLY A 59 -4.87 8.12 -0.11
N THR A 60 -4.74 8.63 1.13
CA THR A 60 -4.70 7.78 2.31
C THR A 60 -6.10 7.53 2.88
N PRO A 61 -6.34 6.43 3.61
CA PRO A 61 -7.61 6.19 4.31
C PRO A 61 -7.98 7.33 5.28
N LEU A 62 -7.01 8.16 5.66
CA LEU A 62 -7.15 9.31 6.56
C LEU A 62 -7.18 10.66 5.82
N GLU A 63 -7.34 10.67 4.50
CA GLU A 63 -7.41 11.92 3.72
C GLU A 63 -8.44 12.92 4.26
N GLN A 64 -9.52 12.41 4.84
CA GLN A 64 -10.63 13.22 5.38
C GLN A 64 -10.58 13.40 6.90
N ARG A 65 -9.74 12.65 7.62
CA ARG A 65 -9.66 12.69 9.10
C ARG A 65 -8.22 12.57 9.58
N CYS A 66 -7.90 13.31 10.64
CA CYS A 66 -6.66 13.13 11.37
C CYS A 66 -6.67 11.77 12.10
N ILE A 67 -5.50 11.12 12.27
CA ILE A 67 -5.40 9.85 13.00
C ILE A 67 -5.92 10.00 14.45
N THR A 68 -5.71 11.14 15.08
CA THR A 68 -6.23 11.46 16.41
C THR A 68 -7.76 11.57 16.42
N GLU A 69 -8.36 12.20 15.40
CA GLU A 69 -9.81 12.26 15.23
C GLU A 69 -10.41 10.88 14.99
N ALA A 70 -9.72 10.03 14.20
CA ALA A 70 -10.15 8.66 13.93
C ALA A 70 -10.16 7.82 15.21
N VAL A 71 -9.12 7.91 16.04
CA VAL A 71 -9.03 7.22 17.34
C VAL A 71 -10.14 7.66 18.28
N ARG A 72 -10.39 8.96 18.39
CA ARG A 72 -11.46 9.50 19.25
C ARG A 72 -12.84 9.05 18.78
N ALA A 73 -13.10 9.09 17.48
CA ALA A 73 -14.36 8.64 16.93
C ALA A 73 -14.58 7.14 17.11
N ALA A 74 -13.53 6.33 17.02
CA ALA A 74 -13.59 4.89 17.21
C ALA A 74 -13.62 4.46 18.68
N GLY A 75 -13.10 5.29 19.61
CA GLY A 75 -12.88 4.92 21.01
C GLY A 75 -11.95 3.71 21.20
N SER A 76 -11.17 3.38 20.19
CA SER A 76 -10.28 2.22 20.16
C SER A 76 -9.02 2.53 19.35
N THR A 77 -8.00 1.67 19.48
CA THR A 77 -6.76 1.78 18.71
C THR A 77 -7.04 1.82 17.20
N VAL A 78 -6.51 2.85 16.55
CA VAL A 78 -6.49 2.94 15.08
C VAL A 78 -5.19 2.32 14.59
N GLY A 79 -5.32 1.42 13.62
CA GLY A 79 -4.25 0.59 13.12
C GLY A 79 -3.12 1.32 12.43
N GLU A 80 -2.13 0.55 12.02
CA GLU A 80 -0.84 1.04 11.53
C GLU A 80 -0.98 1.84 10.23
N LEU A 81 -0.50 3.07 10.28
CA LEU A 81 -0.33 3.95 9.15
C LEU A 81 1.17 4.10 8.86
N LEU A 82 1.60 3.82 7.65
CA LEU A 82 2.97 4.11 7.24
C LEU A 82 3.10 5.61 6.96
N VAL A 83 3.91 6.29 7.75
CA VAL A 83 4.25 7.70 7.57
C VAL A 83 5.69 7.85 7.15
N GLN A 84 5.99 8.93 6.44
CA GLN A 84 7.36 9.30 6.08
C GLN A 84 7.89 10.27 7.12
N THR A 85 8.91 9.83 7.83
CA THR A 85 9.63 10.63 8.81
C THR A 85 10.98 11.09 8.24
N PRO A 86 11.65 12.07 8.85
CA PRO A 86 13.02 12.45 8.45
C PRO A 86 14.01 11.29 8.47
N ALA A 87 13.82 10.31 9.35
CA ALA A 87 14.67 9.11 9.43
C ALA A 87 14.27 7.98 8.46
N GLY A 88 13.17 8.13 7.73
CA GLY A 88 12.67 7.11 6.80
C GLY A 88 11.21 6.74 7.04
N GLY A 89 10.76 5.60 6.50
CA GLY A 89 9.42 5.09 6.75
C GLY A 89 9.25 4.62 8.20
N ALA A 90 8.16 5.03 8.84
CA ALA A 90 7.79 4.55 10.17
C ALA A 90 6.30 4.19 10.22
N TRP A 91 5.99 3.11 10.91
CA TRP A 91 4.63 2.68 11.17
C TRP A 91 4.10 3.39 12.41
N VAL A 92 2.95 4.02 12.30
CA VAL A 92 2.27 4.72 13.39
C VAL A 92 1.00 3.98 13.76
N THR A 93 0.90 3.60 15.03
CA THR A 93 -0.33 3.11 15.66
C THR A 93 -0.79 4.17 16.65
N ALA A 94 -2.06 4.54 16.60
CA ALA A 94 -2.63 5.51 17.52
C ALA A 94 -3.54 4.80 18.55
N VAL A 95 -3.30 5.04 19.82
CA VAL A 95 -3.99 4.41 20.96
C VAL A 95 -4.66 5.51 21.80
N PRO A 96 -5.96 5.40 22.12
CA PRO A 96 -6.59 6.34 23.02
C PRO A 96 -6.04 6.14 24.45
N ILE A 97 -5.80 7.25 25.16
CA ILE A 97 -5.42 7.25 26.56
C ILE A 97 -6.46 8.00 27.39
N ASP A 98 -6.47 7.73 28.70
CA ASP A 98 -7.38 8.39 29.63
C ASP A 98 -7.22 9.91 29.56
N GLY A 99 -8.34 10.64 29.66
CA GLY A 99 -8.36 12.10 29.56
C GLY A 99 -8.53 12.63 28.13
N GLY A 100 -8.82 11.77 27.15
CA GLY A 100 -9.08 12.18 25.76
C GLY A 100 -7.84 12.34 24.88
N GLY A 101 -6.66 12.14 25.44
CA GLY A 101 -5.39 12.18 24.71
C GLY A 101 -5.19 10.96 23.81
N VAL A 102 -4.14 11.01 22.99
CA VAL A 102 -3.76 9.94 22.08
C VAL A 102 -2.26 9.65 22.20
N LEU A 103 -1.90 8.39 22.33
CA LEU A 103 -0.53 7.93 22.25
C LEU A 103 -0.27 7.44 20.82
N LEU A 104 0.76 7.99 20.18
CA LEU A 104 1.27 7.49 18.92
C LEU A 104 2.47 6.57 19.18
N HIS A 105 2.39 5.36 18.73
CA HIS A 105 3.48 4.40 18.76
C HIS A 105 4.10 4.30 17.37
N LEU A 106 5.38 4.67 17.26
CA LEU A 106 6.13 4.69 16.00
C LEU A 106 7.15 3.55 15.99
N ARG A 107 7.20 2.81 14.90
CA ARG A 107 8.15 1.70 14.70
C ARG A 107 8.78 1.81 13.33
N THR A 108 10.07 1.52 13.23
CA THR A 108 10.76 1.34 11.95
C THR A 108 10.39 0.01 11.30
N ASP A 109 10.72 -0.15 10.02
CA ASP A 109 10.54 -1.44 9.32
C ASP A 109 11.36 -2.57 9.99
N GLU A 110 12.55 -2.28 10.50
CA GLU A 110 13.40 -3.26 11.17
C GLU A 110 12.82 -3.68 12.53
N GLU A 111 12.29 -2.75 13.30
CA GLU A 111 11.62 -3.02 14.57
C GLU A 111 10.27 -3.73 14.37
N SER A 112 9.60 -3.46 13.24
CA SER A 112 8.39 -4.17 12.83
C SER A 112 8.68 -5.63 12.47
N ALA A 113 9.87 -5.96 11.99
CA ALA A 113 10.25 -7.32 11.66
C ALA A 113 10.32 -8.24 12.91
N GLY A 114 10.70 -7.71 14.08
CA GLY A 114 10.75 -8.47 15.34
C GLY A 114 9.39 -8.80 15.94
N THR A 115 8.36 -7.97 15.69
CA THR A 115 6.96 -8.21 16.12
C THR A 115 6.07 -8.71 14.96
N ALA A 116 6.63 -8.85 13.77
CA ALA A 116 5.94 -9.26 12.55
C ALA A 116 5.42 -10.70 12.58
N ASP A 117 5.87 -11.50 13.54
CA ASP A 117 5.54 -12.92 13.64
C ASP A 117 4.07 -13.20 14.02
N GLU A 118 3.36 -12.21 14.56
CA GLU A 118 1.94 -12.37 14.92
C GLU A 118 0.95 -11.72 13.95
N ARG A 119 1.43 -10.98 12.93
CA ARG A 119 0.56 -10.31 11.96
C ARG A 119 0.30 -11.18 10.75
N LEU A 120 -0.95 -11.13 10.29
CA LEU A 120 -1.31 -11.70 9.00
C LEU A 120 -0.80 -10.79 7.88
N ARG A 121 0.11 -11.29 7.07
CA ARG A 121 0.57 -10.63 5.85
C ARG A 121 -0.27 -11.09 4.68
N ILE A 122 -0.90 -10.16 4.00
CA ILE A 122 -1.72 -10.41 2.82
C ILE A 122 -1.06 -9.74 1.62
N ARG A 123 -0.66 -10.53 0.65
CA ARG A 123 -0.15 -10.06 -0.63
C ARG A 123 -1.26 -10.15 -1.66
N VAL A 124 -1.58 -9.04 -2.31
CA VAL A 124 -2.65 -8.91 -3.31
C VAL A 124 -2.22 -8.20 -4.59
N LEU A 125 -0.98 -7.72 -4.64
CA LEU A 125 -0.40 -7.18 -5.88
C LEU A 125 0.12 -8.32 -6.76
N GLY A 126 -0.79 -9.02 -7.37
CA GLY A 126 -0.69 -10.31 -8.05
C GLY A 126 -1.76 -11.27 -7.51
N PRO A 127 -1.63 -12.57 -7.68
CA PRO A 127 -2.48 -13.54 -7.01
C PRO A 127 -2.37 -13.42 -5.48
N MET A 128 -3.50 -13.63 -4.78
CA MET A 128 -3.52 -13.53 -3.32
C MET A 128 -2.64 -14.59 -2.66
N GLN A 129 -1.85 -14.15 -1.68
CA GLN A 129 -1.04 -15.01 -0.81
C GLN A 129 -1.18 -14.52 0.63
N LEU A 130 -1.23 -15.45 1.57
CA LEU A 130 -1.29 -15.16 3.00
C LEU A 130 -0.11 -15.79 3.72
N GLU A 131 0.41 -15.07 4.72
CA GLU A 131 1.47 -15.55 5.60
C GLU A 131 1.19 -15.11 7.03
N SER A 132 1.28 -16.04 7.98
CA SER A 132 1.13 -15.77 9.42
C SER A 132 2.20 -16.54 10.17
N GLY A 133 2.93 -15.86 11.08
CA GLY A 133 3.99 -16.50 11.87
C GLY A 133 5.09 -17.15 11.02
N GLY A 134 5.38 -16.64 9.82
CA GLY A 134 6.33 -17.24 8.88
C GLY A 134 5.79 -18.46 8.09
N ALA A 135 4.56 -18.91 8.39
CA ALA A 135 3.90 -19.98 7.65
C ALA A 135 3.01 -19.43 6.53
N VAL A 136 3.12 -19.99 5.34
CA VAL A 136 2.23 -19.66 4.22
C VAL A 136 0.88 -20.33 4.45
N LEU A 137 -0.19 -19.53 4.45
CA LEU A 137 -1.56 -19.99 4.55
C LEU A 137 -2.18 -20.05 3.15
N ASP A 138 -1.71 -20.98 2.34
CA ASP A 138 -2.24 -21.20 0.99
C ASP A 138 -3.26 -22.35 0.94
N GLY A 139 -3.76 -22.63 -0.25
CA GLY A 139 -4.65 -23.75 -0.55
C GLY A 139 -5.85 -23.33 -1.38
N ASP A 140 -6.56 -24.35 -1.86
CA ASP A 140 -7.72 -24.18 -2.75
C ASP A 140 -8.85 -23.36 -2.14
N TRP A 141 -8.88 -23.23 -0.80
CA TRP A 141 -9.90 -22.44 -0.10
C TRP A 141 -9.90 -20.96 -0.48
N LEU A 142 -8.77 -20.43 -0.96
CA LEU A 142 -8.66 -19.03 -1.46
C LEU A 142 -9.50 -18.81 -2.73
N ALA A 143 -9.76 -19.87 -3.51
CA ALA A 143 -10.63 -19.81 -4.68
C ALA A 143 -12.12 -20.01 -4.30
N HIS A 144 -12.42 -20.46 -3.07
CA HIS A 144 -13.77 -20.72 -2.61
C HIS A 144 -14.36 -19.53 -1.83
N ARG A 145 -15.63 -19.62 -1.44
CA ARG A 145 -16.37 -18.53 -0.78
C ARG A 145 -15.64 -17.90 0.42
N PRO A 146 -15.00 -18.66 1.34
CA PRO A 146 -14.24 -18.03 2.43
C PRO A 146 -13.11 -17.12 1.91
N GLY A 147 -12.34 -17.58 0.92
CA GLY A 147 -11.28 -16.79 0.30
C GLY A 147 -11.80 -15.57 -0.48
N GLN A 148 -12.91 -15.73 -1.20
CA GLN A 148 -13.56 -14.63 -1.91
C GLN A 148 -14.07 -13.56 -0.95
N VAL A 149 -14.64 -13.94 0.20
CA VAL A 149 -15.03 -13.00 1.26
C VAL A 149 -13.80 -12.27 1.80
N LEU A 150 -12.69 -12.95 2.05
CA LEU A 150 -11.44 -12.29 2.47
C LEU A 150 -10.98 -11.27 1.44
N LYS A 151 -10.94 -11.64 0.16
CA LYS A 151 -10.55 -10.75 -0.94
C LYS A 151 -11.43 -9.50 -1.01
N TYR A 152 -12.73 -9.66 -0.78
CA TYR A 152 -13.66 -8.53 -0.70
C TYR A 152 -13.37 -7.63 0.50
N LEU A 153 -13.14 -8.21 1.69
CA LEU A 153 -12.76 -7.46 2.89
C LEU A 153 -11.44 -6.70 2.69
N VAL A 154 -10.48 -7.29 1.99
CA VAL A 154 -9.22 -6.63 1.63
C VAL A 154 -9.44 -5.49 0.63
N ALA A 155 -10.32 -5.66 -0.35
CA ALA A 155 -10.66 -4.58 -1.29
C ALA A 155 -11.38 -3.41 -0.60
N ALA A 156 -12.23 -3.72 0.39
CA ALA A 156 -12.99 -2.76 1.18
C ALA A 156 -12.26 -2.30 2.45
N ARG A 157 -10.97 -2.61 2.61
CA ARG A 157 -10.20 -2.30 3.83
C ARG A 157 -10.35 -0.83 4.24
N GLY A 158 -10.36 -0.62 5.56
CA GLY A 158 -10.60 0.71 6.14
C GLY A 158 -12.08 1.09 6.29
N ARG A 159 -13.02 0.19 5.92
CA ARG A 159 -14.44 0.33 6.23
C ARG A 159 -15.08 -1.04 6.56
N PRO A 160 -16.12 -1.04 7.39
CA PRO A 160 -16.91 -2.25 7.58
C PRO A 160 -17.69 -2.61 6.31
N VAL A 161 -17.82 -3.91 6.05
CA VAL A 161 -18.60 -4.50 4.96
C VAL A 161 -19.85 -5.14 5.55
N THR A 162 -21.02 -4.77 5.06
CA THR A 162 -22.28 -5.33 5.54
C THR A 162 -22.51 -6.75 5.03
N ALA A 163 -23.35 -7.51 5.72
CA ALA A 163 -23.76 -8.83 5.25
C ALA A 163 -24.47 -8.74 3.89
N ASP A 164 -25.26 -7.68 3.67
CA ASP A 164 -25.99 -7.47 2.41
C ASP A 164 -25.06 -7.19 1.24
N GLU A 165 -23.96 -6.43 1.45
CA GLU A 165 -22.92 -6.26 0.42
C GLU A 165 -22.28 -7.60 0.03
N LEU A 166 -21.95 -8.45 1.01
CA LEU A 166 -21.40 -9.78 0.73
C LEU A 166 -22.41 -10.69 0.04
N LEU A 167 -23.68 -10.62 0.44
CA LEU A 167 -24.76 -11.37 -0.22
C LEU A 167 -24.91 -10.95 -1.69
N GLY A 168 -24.98 -9.67 -1.95
CA GLY A 168 -25.08 -9.14 -3.31
C GLY A 168 -23.90 -9.55 -4.19
N ALA A 169 -22.68 -9.54 -3.63
CA ALA A 169 -21.48 -9.90 -4.37
C ALA A 169 -21.35 -11.42 -4.66
N PHE A 170 -21.76 -12.27 -3.74
CA PHE A 170 -21.43 -13.71 -3.82
C PHE A 170 -22.63 -14.67 -3.87
N TRP A 171 -23.83 -14.22 -3.52
CA TRP A 171 -25.05 -15.02 -3.52
C TRP A 171 -26.25 -14.26 -4.12
N PRO A 172 -26.13 -13.68 -5.31
CA PRO A 172 -27.17 -12.81 -5.88
C PRO A 172 -28.51 -13.53 -6.13
N GLN A 173 -28.50 -14.85 -6.18
CA GLN A 173 -29.69 -15.66 -6.40
C GLN A 173 -30.43 -16.06 -5.11
N ASN A 174 -29.86 -15.74 -3.93
CA ASN A 174 -30.43 -16.16 -2.65
C ASN A 174 -31.23 -15.00 -2.04
N GLU A 175 -32.56 -15.07 -2.15
CA GLU A 175 -33.48 -14.18 -1.45
C GLU A 175 -33.96 -14.84 -0.15
N GLY A 176 -33.86 -14.12 0.98
CA GLY A 176 -34.46 -14.50 2.27
C GLY A 176 -33.47 -14.89 3.40
N THR A 177 -34.05 -15.36 4.53
CA THR A 177 -33.35 -15.66 5.80
C THR A 177 -32.18 -16.66 5.71
N PRO A 178 -32.17 -17.65 4.80
CA PRO A 178 -31.04 -18.56 4.63
C PRO A 178 -29.76 -17.82 4.14
N ALA A 179 -29.92 -16.72 3.44
CA ALA A 179 -28.80 -15.97 2.84
C ALA A 179 -27.82 -15.39 3.89
N ALA A 180 -28.34 -14.81 4.98
CA ALA A 180 -27.50 -14.31 6.09
C ALA A 180 -26.71 -15.43 6.79
N THR A 181 -27.20 -16.67 6.72
CA THR A 181 -26.52 -17.85 7.25
C THR A 181 -25.30 -18.20 6.40
N ASN A 182 -25.39 -18.06 5.07
CA ASN A 182 -24.27 -18.32 4.14
C ASN A 182 -23.08 -17.38 4.42
N VAL A 183 -23.34 -16.09 4.64
CA VAL A 183 -22.28 -15.13 5.00
C VAL A 183 -21.63 -15.52 6.32
N ARG A 184 -22.44 -15.83 7.35
CA ARG A 184 -21.91 -16.24 8.67
C ARG A 184 -21.06 -17.50 8.58
N GLN A 185 -21.51 -18.51 7.81
CA GLN A 185 -20.74 -19.73 7.58
C GLN A 185 -19.44 -19.47 6.82
N ALA A 186 -19.47 -18.65 5.79
CA ALA A 186 -18.26 -18.28 5.03
C ALA A 186 -17.25 -17.55 5.91
N VAL A 187 -17.69 -16.56 6.72
CA VAL A 187 -16.82 -15.84 7.66
C VAL A 187 -16.31 -16.78 8.78
N HIS A 188 -17.13 -17.70 9.26
CA HIS A 188 -16.68 -18.70 10.25
C HIS A 188 -15.58 -19.58 9.66
N ALA A 189 -15.83 -20.16 8.48
CA ALA A 189 -14.84 -20.97 7.79
C ALA A 189 -13.54 -20.17 7.47
N LEU A 190 -13.67 -18.89 7.09
CA LEU A 190 -12.54 -18.00 6.88
C LEU A 190 -11.71 -17.84 8.16
N ARG A 191 -12.36 -17.54 9.29
CA ARG A 191 -11.68 -17.41 10.59
C ARG A 191 -10.94 -18.69 10.98
N ASP A 192 -11.55 -19.86 10.78
CA ASP A 192 -10.93 -21.13 11.10
C ASP A 192 -9.73 -21.45 10.20
N ARG A 193 -9.73 -20.97 8.93
CA ARG A 193 -8.59 -21.11 8.02
C ARG A 193 -7.43 -20.19 8.39
N MET A 194 -7.74 -18.98 8.83
CA MET A 194 -6.72 -17.99 9.21
C MET A 194 -6.18 -18.21 10.62
N GLU A 195 -6.96 -18.84 11.49
CA GLU A 195 -6.67 -19.03 12.92
C GLU A 195 -7.02 -20.48 13.34
N PRO A 196 -6.28 -21.50 12.88
CA PRO A 196 -6.60 -22.90 13.14
C PRO A 196 -6.57 -23.25 14.64
N GLU A 197 -5.75 -22.53 15.43
CA GLU A 197 -5.64 -22.73 16.89
C GLU A 197 -6.70 -21.94 17.69
N ARG A 198 -7.60 -21.22 17.03
CA ARG A 198 -8.61 -20.39 17.70
C ARG A 198 -9.67 -21.26 18.39
N GLU A 199 -9.91 -21.00 19.66
CA GLU A 199 -11.05 -21.62 20.36
C GLU A 199 -12.38 -21.24 19.71
N ARG A 200 -13.34 -22.19 19.66
CA ARG A 200 -14.58 -22.04 18.87
C ARG A 200 -15.42 -20.78 19.16
N GLN A 201 -15.32 -20.21 20.36
CA GLN A 201 -16.08 -19.00 20.75
C GLN A 201 -15.18 -17.77 20.95
N ALA A 202 -13.89 -17.90 20.77
CA ALA A 202 -12.99 -16.78 20.90
C ALA A 202 -13.18 -15.78 19.75
N ALA A 203 -12.99 -14.48 20.06
CA ALA A 203 -12.95 -13.44 19.05
C ALA A 203 -11.80 -13.70 18.06
N SER A 204 -12.02 -13.40 16.78
CA SER A 204 -10.96 -13.50 15.79
C SER A 204 -9.94 -12.37 16.00
N ARG A 205 -8.66 -12.66 15.77
CA ARG A 205 -7.57 -11.69 15.80
C ARG A 205 -7.56 -10.78 14.58
N TYR A 206 -8.15 -11.23 13.46
CA TYR A 206 -8.01 -10.60 12.16
C TYR A 206 -9.30 -10.03 11.61
N ILE A 207 -10.47 -10.55 12.02
CA ILE A 207 -11.77 -10.12 11.51
C ILE A 207 -12.69 -9.76 12.66
N ASP A 208 -13.06 -8.48 12.75
CA ASP A 208 -14.09 -8.02 13.68
C ASP A 208 -15.48 -8.23 13.08
N GLY A 209 -16.43 -8.62 13.93
CA GLY A 209 -17.86 -8.69 13.61
C GLY A 209 -18.59 -7.61 14.41
N ARG A 210 -18.96 -6.51 13.76
CA ARG A 210 -19.63 -5.40 14.45
C ARG A 210 -21.08 -5.72 14.82
N ARG A 211 -21.54 -5.16 15.93
CA ARG A 211 -22.96 -5.14 16.29
C ARG A 211 -23.70 -4.37 15.18
N GLY A 212 -24.58 -5.05 14.45
CA GLY A 212 -25.26 -4.52 13.27
C GLY A 212 -24.96 -5.27 11.97
N GLY A 213 -24.15 -6.36 12.02
CA GLY A 213 -24.00 -7.32 10.92
C GLY A 213 -22.93 -6.99 9.90
N GLY A 214 -21.96 -6.14 10.24
CA GLY A 214 -20.79 -5.83 9.39
C GLY A 214 -19.54 -6.62 9.78
N TYR A 215 -18.62 -6.77 8.83
CA TYR A 215 -17.31 -7.42 9.00
C TYR A 215 -16.20 -6.45 8.54
N GLU A 216 -15.08 -6.45 9.27
CA GLU A 216 -13.95 -5.59 8.96
C GLU A 216 -12.64 -6.32 9.32
N LEU A 217 -11.58 -6.08 8.55
CA LEU A 217 -10.24 -6.50 8.92
C LEU A 217 -9.73 -5.62 10.07
N ILE A 218 -9.22 -6.25 11.13
CA ILE A 218 -8.71 -5.53 12.30
C ILE A 218 -7.38 -4.88 11.93
N GLY A 219 -7.37 -3.54 11.86
CA GLY A 219 -6.17 -2.78 11.62
C GLY A 219 -5.08 -3.08 12.67
N GLY A 220 -3.81 -3.04 12.26
CA GLY A 220 -2.66 -3.37 13.10
C GLY A 220 -2.40 -4.88 13.28
N ARG A 221 -3.37 -5.74 12.95
CA ARG A 221 -3.20 -7.20 12.93
C ARG A 221 -3.03 -7.76 11.52
N VAL A 222 -3.36 -6.97 10.50
CA VAL A 222 -3.29 -7.36 9.10
C VAL A 222 -2.40 -6.36 8.35
N LEU A 223 -1.45 -6.85 7.59
CA LEU A 223 -0.57 -6.06 6.74
C LEU A 223 -0.84 -6.40 5.28
N VAL A 224 -1.31 -5.43 4.50
CA VAL A 224 -1.63 -5.62 3.08
C VAL A 224 -0.55 -4.96 2.22
N ASP A 225 0.04 -5.70 1.29
CA ASP A 225 1.12 -5.18 0.42
C ASP A 225 0.67 -4.00 -0.47
N ALA A 226 -0.61 -3.92 -0.81
CA ALA A 226 -1.17 -2.78 -1.55
C ALA A 226 -1.10 -1.46 -0.76
N ASP A 227 -1.21 -1.49 0.58
CA ASP A 227 -1.09 -0.29 1.41
C ASP A 227 0.37 0.13 1.55
N VAL A 228 1.26 -0.84 1.74
CA VAL A 228 2.72 -0.61 1.75
C VAL A 228 3.19 -0.03 0.42
N PHE A 229 2.73 -0.60 -0.69
CA PHE A 229 2.99 -0.11 -2.04
C PHE A 229 2.51 1.34 -2.22
N THR A 230 1.25 1.62 -1.85
CA THR A 230 0.66 2.96 -2.00
C THR A 230 1.49 4.00 -1.23
N SER A 231 1.79 3.73 0.04
CA SER A 231 2.57 4.64 0.88
C SER A 231 3.98 4.86 0.35
N ALA A 232 4.67 3.80 -0.07
CA ALA A 232 6.01 3.91 -0.65
C ALA A 232 5.99 4.68 -1.99
N ALA A 233 5.00 4.41 -2.85
CA ALA A 233 4.84 5.09 -4.13
C ALA A 233 4.62 6.60 -3.96
N GLU A 234 3.71 6.99 -3.08
CA GLU A 234 3.39 8.39 -2.80
C GLU A 234 4.58 9.12 -2.19
N ALA A 235 5.26 8.51 -1.22
CA ALA A 235 6.45 9.07 -0.60
C ALA A 235 7.60 9.26 -1.60
N GLY A 236 7.84 8.26 -2.46
CA GLY A 236 8.89 8.35 -3.47
C GLY A 236 8.58 9.40 -4.55
N LEU A 237 7.31 9.51 -4.98
CA LEU A 237 6.87 10.55 -5.91
C LEU A 237 6.92 11.96 -5.28
N ALA A 238 6.68 12.08 -3.98
CA ALA A 238 6.87 13.33 -3.25
C ALA A 238 8.35 13.72 -3.18
N ALA A 239 9.23 12.81 -2.75
CA ALA A 239 10.67 13.05 -2.72
C ALA A 239 11.24 13.50 -4.08
N LEU A 240 10.73 12.91 -5.18
CA LEU A 240 11.13 13.31 -6.52
C LEU A 240 10.70 14.75 -6.86
N ARG A 241 9.52 15.19 -6.42
CA ARG A 241 9.06 16.58 -6.60
C ARG A 241 9.90 17.57 -5.79
N ASP A 242 10.33 17.16 -4.61
CA ASP A 242 11.15 17.95 -3.70
C ASP A 242 12.64 17.99 -4.12
N GLY A 243 13.01 17.26 -5.19
CA GLY A 243 14.38 17.19 -5.72
C GLY A 243 15.28 16.17 -5.00
N ASP A 244 14.80 15.47 -3.99
CA ASP A 244 15.55 14.42 -3.29
C ASP A 244 15.55 13.11 -4.12
N THR A 245 16.44 13.09 -5.12
CA THR A 245 16.54 11.98 -6.06
C THR A 245 16.98 10.68 -5.38
N ALA A 246 17.85 10.75 -4.37
CA ALA A 246 18.36 9.56 -3.68
C ALA A 246 17.24 8.87 -2.89
N ARG A 247 16.48 9.62 -2.11
CA ARG A 247 15.31 9.12 -1.38
C ARG A 247 14.22 8.63 -2.33
N ALA A 248 13.95 9.37 -3.42
CA ALA A 248 13.00 8.97 -4.44
C ALA A 248 13.38 7.62 -5.05
N ASP A 249 14.64 7.43 -5.41
CA ASP A 249 15.14 6.18 -6.00
C ASP A 249 14.94 4.99 -5.06
N ALA A 250 15.40 5.09 -3.82
CA ALA A 250 15.27 4.01 -2.83
C ALA A 250 13.80 3.64 -2.60
N THR A 251 12.95 4.65 -2.40
CA THR A 251 11.53 4.45 -2.05
C THR A 251 10.71 3.94 -3.24
N LEU A 252 10.93 4.47 -4.45
CA LEU A 252 10.27 4.01 -5.67
C LEU A 252 10.73 2.61 -6.07
N SER A 253 12.01 2.27 -5.87
CA SER A 253 12.52 0.91 -6.10
C SER A 253 11.84 -0.11 -5.21
N ARG A 254 11.64 0.22 -3.93
CA ARG A 254 10.84 -0.59 -3.00
C ARG A 254 9.40 -0.76 -3.49
N ALA A 255 8.73 0.33 -3.86
CA ALA A 255 7.38 0.28 -4.41
C ALA A 255 7.30 -0.60 -5.67
N ALA A 256 8.21 -0.41 -6.63
CA ALA A 256 8.26 -1.21 -7.86
C ALA A 256 8.46 -2.70 -7.59
N GLY A 257 9.21 -3.06 -6.54
CA GLY A 257 9.39 -4.46 -6.10
C GLY A 257 8.13 -5.10 -5.53
N LEU A 258 7.27 -4.31 -4.87
CA LEU A 258 6.01 -4.80 -4.30
C LEU A 258 4.95 -5.09 -5.38
N TYR A 259 4.93 -4.33 -6.48
CA TYR A 259 3.94 -4.51 -7.54
C TYR A 259 4.34 -5.66 -8.47
N ARG A 260 3.84 -6.87 -8.21
CA ARG A 260 4.12 -8.11 -8.97
C ARG A 260 3.11 -8.35 -10.09
N GLY A 261 1.94 -7.71 -10.03
CA GLY A 261 0.84 -7.85 -10.98
C GLY A 261 -0.37 -7.04 -10.53
N ASP A 262 -1.46 -7.15 -11.27
CA ASP A 262 -2.71 -6.47 -10.97
C ASP A 262 -3.28 -6.93 -9.62
N PHE A 263 -3.95 -6.01 -8.93
CA PHE A 263 -4.61 -6.26 -7.66
C PHE A 263 -5.60 -7.42 -7.79
N LEU A 264 -5.44 -8.47 -6.97
CA LEU A 264 -6.21 -9.71 -6.99
C LEU A 264 -6.27 -10.30 -8.42
N ALA A 265 -5.10 -10.57 -8.99
CA ALA A 265 -4.99 -11.11 -10.35
C ALA A 265 -5.65 -12.49 -10.54
N ASP A 266 -5.90 -13.20 -9.44
CA ASP A 266 -6.64 -14.47 -9.38
C ASP A 266 -8.17 -14.31 -9.35
N GLU A 267 -8.68 -13.06 -9.36
CA GLU A 267 -10.10 -12.72 -9.47
C GLU A 267 -10.35 -11.74 -10.64
N PRO A 268 -10.06 -12.12 -11.89
CA PRO A 268 -10.09 -11.19 -13.01
C PRO A 268 -11.48 -10.58 -13.25
N ASP A 269 -12.54 -11.35 -13.00
CA ASP A 269 -13.92 -10.99 -13.28
C ASP A 269 -14.63 -10.30 -12.08
N ALA A 270 -13.92 -10.04 -10.98
CA ALA A 270 -14.48 -9.41 -9.80
C ALA A 270 -14.71 -7.90 -10.04
N GLU A 271 -15.96 -7.52 -10.38
CA GLU A 271 -16.32 -6.12 -10.64
C GLU A 271 -16.04 -5.21 -9.43
N TRP A 272 -16.26 -5.70 -8.22
CA TRP A 272 -15.98 -4.96 -6.98
C TRP A 272 -14.49 -4.64 -6.77
N ALA A 273 -13.58 -5.36 -7.43
CA ALA A 273 -12.14 -5.13 -7.37
C ALA A 273 -11.64 -4.13 -8.43
N LEU A 274 -12.44 -3.85 -9.47
CA LEU A 274 -12.02 -3.03 -10.62
C LEU A 274 -11.56 -1.61 -10.24
N PRO A 275 -12.26 -0.87 -9.37
CA PRO A 275 -11.83 0.49 -9.02
C PRO A 275 -10.44 0.51 -8.35
N GLU A 276 -10.21 -0.38 -7.40
CA GLU A 276 -8.93 -0.46 -6.70
C GLU A 276 -7.82 -1.00 -7.61
N ARG A 277 -8.12 -1.98 -8.46
CA ARG A 277 -7.20 -2.47 -9.48
C ARG A 277 -6.74 -1.35 -10.41
N ALA A 278 -7.67 -0.56 -10.94
CA ALA A 278 -7.36 0.57 -11.81
C ALA A 278 -6.51 1.64 -11.10
N ARG A 279 -6.86 1.98 -9.86
CA ARG A 279 -6.11 2.94 -9.02
C ARG A 279 -4.66 2.50 -8.82
N LEU A 280 -4.46 1.25 -8.37
CA LEU A 280 -3.13 0.71 -8.08
C LEU A 280 -2.30 0.53 -9.35
N ARG A 281 -2.93 0.14 -10.45
CA ARG A 281 -2.29 0.02 -11.77
C ARG A 281 -1.79 1.38 -12.27
N THR A 282 -2.61 2.42 -12.20
CA THR A 282 -2.23 3.79 -12.54
C THR A 282 -1.06 4.28 -11.67
N LEU A 283 -1.10 4.00 -10.36
CA LEU A 283 -0.02 4.37 -9.45
C LEU A 283 1.28 3.61 -9.80
N ALA A 284 1.19 2.32 -10.13
CA ALA A 284 2.34 1.52 -10.57
C ALA A 284 2.96 2.08 -11.86
N GLY A 285 2.15 2.48 -12.83
CA GLY A 285 2.62 3.16 -14.04
C GLY A 285 3.40 4.44 -13.72
N ARG A 286 2.91 5.26 -12.79
CA ARG A 286 3.61 6.47 -12.32
C ARG A 286 4.95 6.15 -11.66
N VAL A 287 5.00 5.13 -10.80
CA VAL A 287 6.23 4.66 -10.14
C VAL A 287 7.26 4.20 -11.16
N LEU A 288 6.87 3.32 -12.09
CA LEU A 288 7.77 2.78 -13.10
C LEU A 288 8.33 3.88 -14.01
N ARG A 289 7.49 4.84 -14.41
CA ARG A 289 7.91 5.98 -15.25
C ARG A 289 8.90 6.89 -14.51
N ALA A 290 8.61 7.22 -13.26
CA ALA A 290 9.48 8.06 -12.44
C ALA A 290 10.84 7.39 -12.21
N LEU A 291 10.85 6.12 -11.85
CA LEU A 291 12.07 5.36 -11.60
C LEU A 291 12.90 5.19 -12.89
N ALA A 292 12.26 4.87 -14.02
CA ALA A 292 12.93 4.82 -15.32
C ALA A 292 13.62 6.16 -15.66
N GLY A 293 12.94 7.29 -15.39
CA GLY A 293 13.52 8.62 -15.56
C GLY A 293 14.76 8.86 -14.68
N ILE A 294 14.76 8.37 -13.43
CA ILE A 294 15.93 8.42 -12.54
C ILE A 294 17.08 7.61 -13.15
N ARG A 295 16.82 6.36 -13.57
CA ARG A 295 17.82 5.48 -14.19
C ARG A 295 18.42 6.05 -15.48
N VAL A 296 17.59 6.67 -16.32
CA VAL A 296 18.09 7.34 -17.54
C VAL A 296 19.04 8.48 -17.22
N ARG A 297 18.72 9.31 -16.21
CA ARG A 297 19.61 10.41 -15.76
C ARG A 297 20.92 9.90 -15.16
N ALA A 298 20.87 8.78 -14.47
CA ALA A 298 22.05 8.08 -13.92
C ALA A 298 22.85 7.31 -14.99
N SER A 299 22.40 7.32 -16.26
CA SER A 299 23.00 6.54 -17.36
C SER A 299 22.93 5.02 -17.18
N GLU A 300 22.06 4.54 -16.31
CA GLU A 300 21.77 3.13 -16.05
C GLU A 300 20.77 2.59 -17.07
N LEU A 301 21.18 2.54 -18.33
CA LEU A 301 20.26 2.30 -19.45
C LEU A 301 19.65 0.88 -19.47
N ASP A 302 20.32 -0.11 -18.87
CA ASP A 302 19.77 -1.47 -18.74
C ASP A 302 18.59 -1.48 -17.77
N ALA A 303 18.78 -0.97 -16.57
CA ALA A 303 17.74 -0.85 -15.57
C ALA A 303 16.56 0.01 -16.05
N ALA A 304 16.85 1.12 -16.74
CA ALA A 304 15.80 1.95 -17.35
C ALA A 304 15.00 1.15 -18.41
N SER A 305 15.66 0.32 -19.22
CA SER A 305 15.01 -0.49 -20.23
C SER A 305 14.05 -1.53 -19.63
N GLU A 306 14.45 -2.19 -18.54
CA GLU A 306 13.61 -3.15 -17.83
C GLU A 306 12.37 -2.49 -17.24
N LEU A 307 12.54 -1.32 -16.61
CA LEU A 307 11.41 -0.56 -16.04
C LEU A 307 10.43 -0.08 -17.13
N LEU A 308 10.95 0.44 -18.25
CA LEU A 308 10.12 0.86 -19.37
C LEU A 308 9.43 -0.33 -20.06
N GLN A 309 10.07 -1.50 -20.08
CA GLN A 309 9.43 -2.70 -20.58
C GLN A 309 8.25 -3.10 -19.70
N ARG A 310 8.43 -3.14 -18.37
CA ARG A 310 7.34 -3.40 -17.42
C ARG A 310 6.21 -2.38 -17.56
N LEU A 311 6.54 -1.10 -17.71
CA LEU A 311 5.57 -0.03 -17.92
C LEU A 311 4.77 -0.25 -19.20
N ALA A 312 5.45 -0.57 -20.31
CA ALA A 312 4.84 -0.79 -21.60
C ALA A 312 4.03 -2.13 -21.71
N GLU A 313 4.25 -3.05 -20.79
CA GLU A 313 3.41 -4.24 -20.58
C GLU A 313 2.18 -3.91 -19.73
N LEU A 314 2.36 -3.08 -18.70
CA LEU A 314 1.30 -2.61 -17.84
C LEU A 314 0.31 -1.69 -18.60
N GLU A 315 0.84 -0.76 -19.38
CA GLU A 315 0.09 0.23 -20.16
C GLU A 315 0.40 0.10 -21.66
N PRO A 316 -0.13 -0.93 -22.34
CA PRO A 316 0.26 -1.25 -23.72
C PRO A 316 -0.09 -0.18 -24.76
N LEU A 317 -1.05 0.70 -24.43
CA LEU A 317 -1.50 1.80 -25.29
C LEU A 317 -0.96 3.17 -24.84
N ASP A 318 -0.05 3.22 -23.87
CA ASP A 318 0.65 4.45 -23.51
C ASP A 318 1.72 4.77 -24.58
N VAL A 319 1.39 5.77 -25.40
CA VAL A 319 2.25 6.24 -26.50
C VAL A 319 3.64 6.63 -26.00
N GLU A 320 3.70 7.37 -24.89
CA GLU A 320 4.96 7.90 -24.36
C GLU A 320 5.85 6.79 -23.78
N ALA A 321 5.28 5.84 -23.06
CA ALA A 321 6.02 4.69 -22.54
C ALA A 321 6.60 3.83 -23.68
N GLN A 322 5.80 3.55 -24.72
CA GLN A 322 6.27 2.82 -25.90
C GLN A 322 7.36 3.58 -26.64
N ARG A 323 7.20 4.90 -26.83
CA ARG A 323 8.19 5.75 -27.49
C ARG A 323 9.51 5.79 -26.73
N GLN A 324 9.48 5.95 -25.41
CA GLN A 324 10.67 5.98 -24.57
C GLN A 324 11.43 4.65 -24.63
N LEU A 325 10.72 3.53 -24.52
CA LEU A 325 11.34 2.21 -24.63
C LEU A 325 11.99 1.99 -25.98
N LEU A 326 11.30 2.30 -27.08
CA LEU A 326 11.85 2.17 -28.43
C LEU A 326 13.07 3.06 -28.65
N THR A 327 13.01 4.32 -28.17
CA THR A 327 14.14 5.23 -28.21
C THR A 327 15.35 4.67 -27.47
N LEU A 328 15.14 4.07 -26.29
CA LEU A 328 16.20 3.49 -25.49
C LEU A 328 16.80 2.24 -26.16
N LEU A 329 15.98 1.37 -26.73
CA LEU A 329 16.43 0.21 -27.51
C LEU A 329 17.30 0.64 -28.71
N LEU A 330 16.89 1.69 -29.44
CA LEU A 330 17.64 2.24 -30.55
C LEU A 330 18.97 2.85 -30.08
N ARG A 331 18.99 3.57 -28.95
CA ARG A 331 20.23 4.13 -28.35
C ARG A 331 21.22 3.01 -28.01
N ARG A 332 20.76 1.86 -27.60
CA ARG A 332 21.57 0.69 -27.26
C ARG A 332 21.95 -0.15 -28.49
N GLY A 333 21.57 0.25 -29.69
CA GLY A 333 21.84 -0.49 -30.92
C GLY A 333 20.96 -1.73 -31.15
N ARG A 334 19.94 -1.97 -30.29
CA ARG A 334 19.02 -3.12 -30.38
C ARG A 334 17.92 -2.90 -31.46
N ARG A 335 18.36 -2.59 -32.69
CA ARG A 335 17.46 -2.18 -33.78
C ARG A 335 16.42 -3.23 -34.15
N SER A 336 16.83 -4.50 -34.24
CA SER A 336 15.92 -5.59 -34.61
C SER A 336 14.82 -5.81 -33.56
N GLU A 337 15.14 -5.60 -32.30
CA GLU A 337 14.16 -5.70 -31.22
C GLU A 337 13.21 -4.51 -31.22
N ALA A 338 13.74 -3.29 -31.43
CA ALA A 338 12.92 -2.10 -31.56
C ALA A 338 11.93 -2.23 -32.72
N ALA A 339 12.38 -2.78 -33.87
CA ALA A 339 11.50 -3.00 -35.01
C ALA A 339 10.37 -3.99 -34.72
N ARG A 340 10.71 -5.17 -34.15
CA ARG A 340 9.69 -6.16 -33.76
C ARG A 340 8.68 -5.59 -32.75
N ARG A 341 9.17 -4.83 -31.77
CA ARG A 341 8.28 -4.22 -30.78
C ARG A 341 7.39 -3.15 -31.38
N TYR A 342 7.92 -2.31 -32.25
CA TYR A 342 7.14 -1.29 -32.96
C TYR A 342 5.97 -1.91 -33.74
N GLU A 343 6.20 -3.00 -34.46
CA GLU A 343 5.13 -3.73 -35.17
C GLU A 343 4.03 -4.23 -34.22
N VAL A 344 4.40 -4.71 -33.03
CA VAL A 344 3.42 -5.13 -32.01
C VAL A 344 2.61 -3.94 -31.53
N VAL A 345 3.25 -2.82 -31.25
CA VAL A 345 2.61 -1.58 -30.81
C VAL A 345 1.66 -1.08 -31.90
N ALA A 346 2.12 -0.95 -33.15
CA ALA A 346 1.31 -0.49 -34.28
C ALA A 346 0.06 -1.37 -34.49
N ARG A 347 0.19 -2.69 -34.40
CA ARG A 347 -0.97 -3.60 -34.48
C ARG A 347 -1.97 -3.38 -33.33
N ARG A 348 -1.49 -3.12 -32.11
CA ARG A 348 -2.37 -2.86 -30.95
C ARG A 348 -3.13 -1.55 -31.12
N PHE A 349 -2.45 -0.48 -31.58
CA PHE A 349 -3.08 0.83 -31.82
C PHE A 349 -4.13 0.75 -32.93
N ARG A 350 -3.80 0.11 -34.05
CA ARG A 350 -4.78 -0.11 -35.14
C ARG A 350 -6.00 -0.89 -34.66
N ARG A 351 -5.81 -1.91 -33.81
CA ARG A 351 -6.93 -2.69 -33.26
C ARG A 351 -7.78 -1.89 -32.27
N ALA A 352 -7.17 -1.05 -31.46
CA ALA A 352 -7.87 -0.29 -30.40
C ALA A 352 -8.54 0.99 -30.92
N PHE A 353 -7.87 1.70 -31.85
CA PHE A 353 -8.27 3.05 -32.28
C PHE A 353 -8.45 3.16 -33.80
N GLY A 354 -8.07 2.18 -34.59
CA GLY A 354 -8.04 2.27 -36.05
C GLY A 354 -6.87 3.09 -36.60
N GLU A 355 -5.94 3.52 -35.78
CA GLU A 355 -4.88 4.46 -36.11
C GLU A 355 -3.49 3.90 -35.77
N GLU A 356 -2.44 4.52 -36.31
CA GLU A 356 -1.05 4.26 -35.95
C GLU A 356 -0.66 4.97 -34.63
N PRO A 357 0.43 4.58 -33.95
CA PRO A 357 0.77 5.06 -32.60
C PRO A 357 1.24 6.53 -32.53
N GLY A 358 1.05 7.34 -33.59
CA GLY A 358 1.37 8.77 -33.61
C GLY A 358 2.87 9.10 -33.66
N PHE A 359 3.73 8.11 -33.91
CA PHE A 359 5.17 8.27 -34.15
C PHE A 359 5.68 7.15 -35.04
N GLU A 360 6.76 7.42 -35.78
CA GLU A 360 7.44 6.43 -36.61
C GLU A 360 8.78 5.99 -36.01
N LEU A 361 9.12 4.71 -36.18
CA LEU A 361 10.42 4.18 -35.73
C LEU A 361 11.60 4.87 -36.41
N SER A 362 11.41 5.27 -37.69
CA SER A 362 12.39 6.04 -38.48
C SER A 362 12.69 7.41 -37.88
N GLU A 363 11.70 8.08 -37.26
CA GLU A 363 11.86 9.37 -36.60
C GLU A 363 12.66 9.22 -35.33
N LEU A 364 12.36 8.21 -34.51
CA LEU A 364 13.10 7.89 -33.29
C LEU A 364 14.56 7.54 -33.59
N ALA A 365 14.84 6.90 -34.72
CA ALA A 365 16.20 6.58 -35.15
C ALA A 365 16.99 7.82 -35.59
N ARG A 366 16.34 8.81 -36.21
CA ARG A 366 16.95 10.08 -36.68
C ARG A 366 17.27 11.05 -35.56
N SER A 367 16.43 11.13 -34.52
CA SER A 367 16.66 12.01 -33.34
C SER A 367 17.95 11.67 -32.58
N ARG A 368 18.69 10.64 -33.02
CA ARG A 368 19.94 10.14 -32.45
C ARG A 368 21.22 10.80 -32.95
N THR A 369 21.17 11.58 -34.04
CA THR A 369 22.39 12.19 -34.60
C THR A 369 22.65 13.51 -33.87
N PRO A 370 23.63 13.59 -32.94
CA PRO A 370 24.09 14.91 -32.49
C PRO A 370 24.63 15.64 -33.73
N SER A 371 24.12 16.84 -34.02
CA SER A 371 24.68 17.74 -35.00
C SER A 371 26.16 17.89 -34.69
N ARG A 372 27.02 17.26 -35.51
CA ARG A 372 28.44 17.61 -35.57
C ARG A 372 28.51 19.06 -36.06
N ARG A 373 28.76 19.97 -35.13
CA ARG A 373 29.43 21.25 -35.42
C ARG A 373 30.72 21.32 -34.65
#